data_4ce020d87d8cc65d029c5b61aee66e3b
#
_entry.id   4ce020d87d8cc65d029c5b61aee66e3b
#
_cell.length_a   1.000
_cell.length_b   1.000
_cell.length_c   1.000
_cell.angle_alpha   90.00
_cell.angle_beta   90.00
_cell.angle_gamma   90.00
#
_symmetry.space_group_name_H-M   'P 1'
#
loop_
_entity.id
_entity.type
_entity.pdbx_description
1 polymer ?
#
loop_
_entity_poly.entity_id
_entity_poly.type
_entity_poly.pdbx_seq_one_letter_code
_entity_poly.pdbx_strand_id
1 'polypeptide(L)'
;AYKKAAEYARKAITTSGCTPLTQAQWEDPTTGFNSATANKSWIWGLPLTSDNVSNLLNFQAHIGNEESWGYGHQVGRAIDKALYNKIDDKDFRKHSWLDPDRKDPEKESYDYKSCRKEGKEYFNELPDYANIKFRPAQGAYEDFKVGGAADHPYMRVEEMYFIEAEAKAHENLGEGIRLLNEFMNNYRIVGGGYDCTNMSSSVENFTNELMLQK
;
A
#
# COMPACT_ATOMS: atom_id res chain seq x y z
N ALA A 1 -22.89 -17.60 5.75
CA ALA A 1 -22.18 -16.33 5.98
C ALA A 1 -21.41 -15.91 4.73
N TYR A 2 -20.56 -16.76 4.14
CA TYR A 2 -19.66 -16.42 3.05
C TYR A 2 -20.35 -15.96 1.76
N LYS A 3 -21.44 -16.61 1.34
CA LYS A 3 -22.20 -16.17 0.17
C LYS A 3 -22.61 -14.69 0.25
N LYS A 4 -23.13 -14.26 1.39
CA LYS A 4 -23.49 -12.84 1.59
C LYS A 4 -22.28 -11.92 1.61
N ALA A 5 -21.17 -12.36 2.19
CA ALA A 5 -19.92 -11.57 2.18
C ALA A 5 -19.45 -11.32 0.75
N ALA A 6 -19.40 -12.35 -0.10
CA ALA A 6 -19.06 -12.22 -1.51
C ALA A 6 -20.03 -11.29 -2.27
N GLU A 7 -21.36 -11.45 -2.05
CA GLU A 7 -22.38 -10.61 -2.68
C GLU A 7 -22.22 -9.13 -2.31
N TYR A 8 -21.99 -8.82 -1.02
CA TYR A 8 -21.81 -7.43 -0.58
C TYR A 8 -20.47 -6.83 -1.02
N ALA A 9 -19.40 -7.62 -1.01
CA ALA A 9 -18.11 -7.18 -1.51
C ALA A 9 -18.20 -6.85 -3.02
N ARG A 10 -18.78 -7.74 -3.83
CA ARG A 10 -19.03 -7.48 -5.26
C ARG A 10 -19.91 -6.26 -5.47
N LYS A 11 -20.97 -6.09 -4.69
CA LYS A 11 -21.81 -4.91 -4.75
C LYS A 11 -21.02 -3.63 -4.44
N ALA A 12 -20.18 -3.64 -3.40
CA ALA A 12 -19.33 -2.49 -3.07
C ALA A 12 -18.38 -2.15 -4.23
N ILE A 13 -17.71 -3.14 -4.83
CA ILE A 13 -16.84 -2.94 -6.00
C ILE A 13 -17.62 -2.27 -7.15
N THR A 14 -18.81 -2.76 -7.47
CA THR A 14 -19.55 -2.31 -8.65
C THR A 14 -20.29 -0.99 -8.46
N THR A 15 -20.65 -0.62 -7.22
CA THR A 15 -21.49 0.56 -6.95
C THR A 15 -20.73 1.74 -6.36
N SER A 16 -19.54 1.54 -5.79
CA SER A 16 -18.77 2.64 -5.20
C SER A 16 -18.17 3.61 -6.21
N GLY A 17 -17.99 3.17 -7.46
CA GLY A 17 -17.22 3.91 -8.46
C GLY A 17 -15.70 3.97 -8.16
N CYS A 18 -15.25 3.21 -7.15
CA CYS A 18 -13.85 3.14 -6.76
C CYS A 18 -13.08 2.15 -7.64
N THR A 19 -11.80 2.44 -7.84
CA THR A 19 -10.86 1.58 -8.59
C THR A 19 -9.58 1.38 -7.81
N PRO A 20 -8.95 0.19 -7.86
CA PRO A 20 -7.64 -0.01 -7.26
C PRO A 20 -6.61 1.00 -7.79
N LEU A 21 -5.63 1.34 -6.96
CA LEU A 21 -4.56 2.25 -7.35
C LEU A 21 -3.69 1.64 -8.44
N THR A 22 -3.34 2.46 -9.42
CA THR A 22 -2.28 2.15 -10.37
C THR A 22 -0.91 2.29 -9.70
N GLN A 23 0.14 1.69 -10.30
CA GLN A 23 1.51 1.88 -9.85
C GLN A 23 1.89 3.36 -9.76
N ALA A 24 1.60 4.15 -10.81
CA ALA A 24 1.92 5.58 -10.83
C ALA A 24 1.25 6.37 -9.70
N GLN A 25 -0.01 6.04 -9.38
CA GLN A 25 -0.72 6.67 -8.26
C GLN A 25 -0.14 6.23 -6.91
N TRP A 26 0.24 4.96 -6.78
CA TRP A 26 0.82 4.42 -5.55
C TRP A 26 2.17 5.05 -5.22
N GLU A 27 3.00 5.27 -6.24
CA GLU A 27 4.38 5.74 -6.12
C GLU A 27 4.52 7.27 -6.20
N ASP A 28 3.42 8.01 -6.41
CA ASP A 28 3.47 9.47 -6.48
C ASP A 28 3.92 10.06 -5.13
N PRO A 29 5.04 10.82 -5.09
CA PRO A 29 5.62 11.28 -3.82
C PRO A 29 4.83 12.41 -3.16
N THR A 30 3.93 13.08 -3.87
CA THR A 30 3.18 14.24 -3.37
C THR A 30 1.74 13.91 -3.02
N THR A 31 1.12 13.03 -3.78
CA THR A 31 -0.29 12.64 -3.61
C THR A 31 -0.43 11.20 -3.14
N GLY A 32 0.35 10.29 -3.71
CA GLY A 32 0.54 8.91 -3.33
C GLY A 32 -0.65 8.16 -2.80
N PHE A 33 -0.34 7.25 -1.90
CA PHE A 33 -1.29 6.33 -1.29
C PHE A 33 -2.35 7.02 -0.42
N ASN A 34 -2.01 8.07 0.31
CA ASN A 34 -2.84 8.67 1.34
C ASN A 34 -3.44 10.03 0.97
N SER A 35 -3.88 10.18 -0.27
CA SER A 35 -4.66 11.31 -0.74
C SER A 35 -6.02 10.88 -1.27
N ALA A 36 -7.10 11.25 -0.59
CA ALA A 36 -8.47 10.95 -1.00
C ALA A 36 -8.90 11.68 -2.27
N THR A 37 -8.26 12.81 -2.58
CA THR A 37 -8.58 13.62 -3.76
C THR A 37 -7.83 13.15 -5.01
N ALA A 38 -6.63 12.61 -4.85
CA ALA A 38 -5.76 12.22 -5.97
C ALA A 38 -6.07 10.81 -6.50
N ASN A 39 -6.70 9.95 -5.72
CA ASN A 39 -7.03 8.60 -6.12
C ASN A 39 -8.47 8.22 -5.79
N LYS A 40 -8.98 7.21 -6.47
CA LYS A 40 -10.37 6.73 -6.32
C LYS A 40 -10.47 5.38 -5.64
N SER A 41 -9.45 4.93 -4.92
CA SER A 41 -9.52 3.61 -4.27
C SER A 41 -10.28 3.61 -2.95
N TRP A 42 -10.54 4.77 -2.37
CA TRP A 42 -11.14 4.88 -1.05
C TRP A 42 -12.67 4.81 -1.11
N ILE A 43 -13.22 3.80 -0.45
CA ILE A 43 -14.67 3.70 -0.17
C ILE A 43 -14.99 4.55 1.07
N TRP A 44 -14.07 4.56 2.05
CA TRP A 44 -14.22 5.33 3.27
C TRP A 44 -12.85 5.78 3.79
N GLY A 45 -12.80 7.02 4.23
CA GLY A 45 -11.60 7.62 4.81
C GLY A 45 -11.91 8.93 5.52
N LEU A 46 -10.91 9.48 6.18
CA LEU A 46 -10.98 10.76 6.86
C LEU A 46 -10.10 11.75 6.11
N PRO A 47 -10.69 12.68 5.35
CA PRO A 47 -9.93 13.81 4.81
C PRO A 47 -9.52 14.75 5.96
N LEU A 48 -8.27 15.19 5.93
CA LEU A 48 -7.73 16.13 6.91
C LEU A 48 -7.44 17.48 6.27
N THR A 49 -7.53 18.52 7.10
CA THR A 49 -7.14 19.89 6.74
C THR A 49 -6.12 20.40 7.75
N SER A 50 -5.40 21.45 7.42
CA SER A 50 -4.43 22.09 8.32
C SER A 50 -5.02 22.50 9.67
N ASP A 51 -6.32 22.78 9.71
CA ASP A 51 -7.02 23.17 10.95
C ASP A 51 -7.23 21.99 11.90
N ASN A 52 -7.18 20.76 11.39
CA ASN A 52 -7.41 19.52 12.12
C ASN A 52 -6.11 18.84 12.54
N VAL A 53 -4.96 19.44 12.26
CA VAL A 53 -3.66 18.82 12.49
C VAL A 53 -2.95 19.45 13.68
N SER A 54 -2.52 18.60 14.61
CA SER A 54 -1.63 18.98 15.70
C SER A 54 -0.23 18.44 15.43
N ASN A 55 0.80 19.21 15.78
CA ASN A 55 2.17 18.74 15.69
C ASN A 55 2.33 17.46 16.54
N LEU A 56 3.00 16.44 16.01
CA LEU A 56 3.27 15.15 16.63
C LEU A 56 2.03 14.30 17.00
N LEU A 57 0.81 14.84 16.99
CA LEU A 57 -0.42 14.13 17.33
C LEU A 57 -1.29 13.80 16.11
N ASN A 58 -0.67 13.71 14.95
CA ASN A 58 -1.34 13.29 13.71
C ASN A 58 -0.78 11.95 13.20
N PHE A 59 -1.55 11.27 12.36
CA PHE A 59 -1.18 9.96 11.84
C PHE A 59 0.15 9.99 11.07
N GLN A 60 0.34 11.01 10.22
CA GLN A 60 1.54 11.13 9.40
C GLN A 60 2.81 11.21 10.27
N ALA A 61 2.76 11.98 11.37
CA ALA A 61 3.89 12.08 12.32
C ALA A 61 4.32 10.73 12.91
N HIS A 62 3.41 9.75 12.98
CA HIS A 62 3.68 8.44 13.55
C HIS A 62 4.10 7.38 12.52
N ILE A 63 3.77 7.55 11.25
CA ILE A 63 3.97 6.53 10.24
C ILE A 63 4.97 6.91 9.14
N GLY A 64 5.10 8.19 8.84
CA GLY A 64 6.02 8.68 7.81
C GLY A 64 7.48 8.67 8.27
N ASN A 65 8.40 8.55 7.32
CA ASN A 65 9.83 8.59 7.55
C ASN A 65 10.52 9.78 6.84
N GLU A 66 9.82 10.44 5.94
CA GLU A 66 10.42 11.50 5.12
C GLU A 66 10.35 12.89 5.76
N GLU A 67 9.40 13.13 6.63
CA GLU A 67 9.19 14.43 7.27
C GLU A 67 10.17 14.70 8.41
N SER A 68 10.62 15.94 8.52
CA SER A 68 11.57 16.38 9.55
C SER A 68 10.92 16.60 10.93
N TRP A 69 9.60 16.63 11.01
CA TRP A 69 8.81 16.97 12.21
C TRP A 69 8.12 15.77 12.87
N GLY A 70 8.16 14.57 12.25
CA GLY A 70 7.48 13.38 12.74
C GLY A 70 8.37 12.47 13.60
N TYR A 71 7.75 11.54 14.31
CA TYR A 71 8.47 10.51 15.07
C TYR A 71 9.20 9.52 14.15
N GLY A 72 8.74 9.32 12.92
CA GLY A 72 9.39 8.48 11.92
C GLY A 72 10.79 8.97 11.57
N HIS A 73 11.02 10.27 11.62
CA HIS A 73 12.34 10.86 11.43
C HIS A 73 13.34 10.45 12.52
N GLN A 74 12.87 10.26 13.76
CA GLN A 74 13.71 9.88 14.90
C GLN A 74 13.84 8.36 15.04
N VAL A 75 12.76 7.63 14.75
CA VAL A 75 12.70 6.17 14.85
C VAL A 75 12.06 5.64 13.57
N GLY A 76 12.87 5.30 12.60
CA GLY A 76 12.41 4.83 11.28
C GLY A 76 11.43 3.66 11.39
N ARG A 77 10.30 3.76 10.73
CA ARG A 77 9.32 2.68 10.58
C ARG A 77 9.71 1.82 9.40
N ALA A 78 9.86 0.53 9.63
CA ALA A 78 10.28 -0.41 8.60
C ALA A 78 9.40 -1.66 8.60
N ILE A 79 9.33 -2.35 7.47
CA ILE A 79 8.75 -3.68 7.38
C ILE A 79 9.76 -4.72 7.90
N ASP A 80 9.24 -5.81 8.44
CA ASP A 80 10.06 -6.98 8.76
C ASP A 80 10.70 -7.56 7.49
N LYS A 81 12.00 -7.89 7.58
CA LYS A 81 12.77 -8.45 6.45
C LYS A 81 12.14 -9.70 5.86
N ALA A 82 11.59 -10.60 6.71
CA ALA A 82 11.00 -11.85 6.24
C ALA A 82 9.70 -11.60 5.47
N LEU A 83 8.94 -10.56 5.84
CA LEU A 83 7.76 -10.12 5.08
C LEU A 83 8.16 -9.44 3.77
N TYR A 84 9.15 -8.54 3.79
CA TYR A 84 9.67 -7.90 2.59
C TYR A 84 10.09 -8.92 1.53
N ASN A 85 10.83 -9.95 1.94
CA ASN A 85 11.32 -10.99 1.05
C ASN A 85 10.22 -11.89 0.45
N LYS A 86 9.00 -11.85 1.00
CA LYS A 86 7.85 -12.56 0.44
C LYS A 86 7.11 -11.77 -0.63
N ILE A 87 7.37 -10.47 -0.74
CA ILE A 87 6.75 -9.64 -1.76
C ILE A 87 7.47 -9.93 -3.09
N ASP A 88 6.70 -10.28 -4.12
CA ASP A 88 7.23 -10.49 -5.48
C ASP A 88 7.92 -9.21 -5.99
N ASP A 89 9.05 -9.34 -6.68
CA ASP A 89 9.80 -8.20 -7.22
C ASP A 89 9.01 -7.43 -8.29
N LYS A 90 8.02 -8.08 -8.92
CA LYS A 90 7.09 -7.43 -9.87
C LYS A 90 5.91 -6.74 -9.17
N ASP A 91 5.71 -6.96 -7.89
CA ASP A 91 4.67 -6.27 -7.13
C ASP A 91 5.14 -4.86 -6.79
N PHE A 92 4.57 -3.86 -7.45
CA PHE A 92 4.98 -2.47 -7.23
C PHE A 92 4.79 -1.98 -5.78
N ARG A 93 4.00 -2.65 -4.96
CA ARG A 93 3.89 -2.33 -3.54
C ARG A 93 5.20 -2.56 -2.78
N LYS A 94 6.09 -3.41 -3.30
CA LYS A 94 7.44 -3.60 -2.75
C LYS A 94 8.22 -2.29 -2.68
N HIS A 95 7.98 -1.40 -3.62
CA HIS A 95 8.59 -0.06 -3.68
C HIS A 95 8.11 0.89 -2.56
N SER A 96 7.12 0.47 -1.74
CA SER A 96 6.75 1.19 -0.52
C SER A 96 7.78 1.08 0.61
N TRP A 97 8.78 0.23 0.42
CA TRP A 97 9.81 -0.08 1.39
C TRP A 97 11.18 0.10 0.74
N LEU A 98 12.11 0.73 1.45
CA LEU A 98 13.44 0.94 0.90
C LEU A 98 14.23 -0.37 0.83
N ASP A 99 14.60 -0.77 -0.39
CA ASP A 99 15.44 -1.92 -0.64
C ASP A 99 16.84 -1.71 -0.01
N PRO A 100 17.43 -2.70 0.69
CA PRO A 100 18.77 -2.59 1.24
C PRO A 100 19.86 -2.36 0.18
N ASP A 101 19.65 -2.86 -1.04
CA ASP A 101 20.60 -2.71 -2.16
C ASP A 101 20.52 -1.33 -2.84
N ARG A 102 19.58 -0.45 -2.46
CA ARG A 102 19.44 0.91 -3.02
C ARG A 102 20.69 1.78 -2.89
N LYS A 103 21.59 1.44 -1.96
CA LYS A 103 22.85 2.14 -1.71
C LYS A 103 23.97 1.70 -2.65
N ASP A 104 23.77 0.60 -3.37
CA ASP A 104 24.74 0.06 -4.33
C ASP A 104 24.30 0.47 -5.76
N PRO A 105 25.03 1.38 -6.42
CA PRO A 105 24.66 1.85 -7.76
C PRO A 105 24.60 0.74 -8.81
N GLU A 106 25.32 -0.38 -8.60
CA GLU A 106 25.31 -1.53 -9.53
C GLU A 106 24.13 -2.45 -9.31
N LYS A 107 23.53 -2.41 -8.10
CA LYS A 107 22.41 -3.29 -7.72
C LYS A 107 21.08 -2.55 -7.57
N GLU A 108 21.08 -1.27 -7.81
CA GLU A 108 19.90 -0.46 -7.64
C GLU A 108 18.75 -0.94 -8.54
N SER A 109 17.73 -1.52 -7.91
CA SER A 109 16.62 -2.18 -8.62
C SER A 109 15.46 -1.24 -8.92
N TYR A 110 15.36 -0.09 -8.25
CA TYR A 110 14.24 0.83 -8.37
C TYR A 110 14.60 2.29 -8.17
N ASP A 111 14.00 3.16 -8.99
CA ASP A 111 14.17 4.61 -8.90
C ASP A 111 13.18 5.22 -7.89
N TYR A 112 13.51 5.18 -6.61
CA TYR A 112 12.69 5.76 -5.56
C TYR A 112 12.49 7.26 -5.75
N LYS A 113 11.23 7.70 -5.62
CA LYS A 113 10.85 9.10 -5.74
C LYS A 113 10.59 9.67 -4.35
N SER A 114 11.18 10.80 -4.05
CA SER A 114 10.99 11.54 -2.80
C SER A 114 10.28 12.87 -3.04
N CYS A 115 9.55 13.34 -2.03
CA CYS A 115 9.10 14.73 -1.96
C CYS A 115 10.26 15.70 -1.69
N ARG A 116 11.38 15.21 -1.18
CA ARG A 116 12.56 16.01 -0.85
C ARG A 116 13.41 16.25 -2.09
N LYS A 117 14.14 17.37 -2.07
CA LYS A 117 15.05 17.74 -3.17
C LYS A 117 16.24 16.79 -3.29
N GLU A 118 16.67 16.20 -2.19
CA GLU A 118 17.82 15.28 -2.10
C GLU A 118 17.57 13.94 -2.80
N GLY A 119 16.30 13.62 -3.07
CA GLY A 119 15.98 12.40 -3.83
C GLY A 119 16.54 11.13 -3.17
N LYS A 120 17.29 10.33 -3.94
CA LYS A 120 17.85 9.05 -3.48
C LYS A 120 18.92 9.18 -2.41
N GLU A 121 19.71 10.23 -2.43
CA GLU A 121 20.76 10.46 -1.43
C GLU A 121 20.16 10.55 -0.04
N TYR A 122 19.01 11.21 0.08
CA TYR A 122 18.26 11.25 1.33
C TYR A 122 17.83 9.86 1.79
N PHE A 123 17.30 9.03 0.89
CA PHE A 123 16.87 7.68 1.26
C PHE A 123 18.03 6.81 1.78
N ASN A 124 19.27 7.10 1.40
CA ASN A 124 20.43 6.37 1.91
C ASN A 124 20.69 6.62 3.40
N GLU A 125 20.16 7.69 3.98
CA GLU A 125 20.24 7.98 5.41
C GLU A 125 19.19 7.21 6.23
N LEU A 126 18.11 6.74 5.60
CA LEU A 126 17.09 5.98 6.27
C LEU A 126 17.49 4.51 6.47
N PRO A 127 16.92 3.82 7.47
CA PRO A 127 17.18 2.40 7.67
C PRO A 127 16.68 1.57 6.48
N ASP A 128 17.28 0.39 6.30
CA ASP A 128 16.80 -0.58 5.33
C ASP A 128 15.35 -0.96 5.63
N TYR A 129 14.58 -1.23 4.57
CA TYR A 129 13.15 -1.55 4.66
C TYR A 129 12.27 -0.42 5.22
N ALA A 130 12.78 0.82 5.33
CA ALA A 130 12.00 1.94 5.82
C ALA A 130 10.75 2.17 4.96
N ASN A 131 9.63 2.48 5.63
CA ASN A 131 8.38 2.80 4.98
C ASN A 131 8.43 4.16 4.28
N ILE A 132 8.14 4.18 3.01
CA ILE A 132 7.94 5.40 2.20
C ILE A 132 6.57 5.42 1.51
N LYS A 133 5.65 4.55 1.93
CA LYS A 133 4.29 4.46 1.40
C LYS A 133 3.43 5.67 1.79
N PHE A 134 3.51 6.08 3.06
CA PHE A 134 2.76 7.22 3.57
C PHE A 134 3.60 8.48 3.43
N ARG A 135 3.09 9.43 2.67
CA ARG A 135 3.78 10.67 2.31
C ARG A 135 3.17 11.86 3.01
N PRO A 136 3.97 12.88 3.35
CA PRO A 136 3.41 14.15 3.82
C PRO A 136 2.54 14.77 2.73
N ALA A 137 1.38 15.33 3.11
CA ALA A 137 0.49 15.97 2.15
C ALA A 137 1.23 17.07 1.37
N GLN A 138 0.98 17.14 0.06
CA GLN A 138 1.58 18.12 -0.85
C GLN A 138 3.12 18.14 -0.87
N GLY A 139 3.77 17.06 -0.41
CA GLY A 139 5.23 17.02 -0.30
C GLY A 139 5.82 17.98 0.74
N ALA A 140 5.03 18.40 1.74
CA ALA A 140 5.44 19.36 2.77
C ALA A 140 6.12 18.66 3.95
N TYR A 141 7.32 18.16 3.75
CA TYR A 141 8.06 17.40 4.77
C TYR A 141 8.67 18.26 5.89
N GLU A 142 8.73 19.57 5.73
CA GLU A 142 9.21 20.52 6.75
C GLU A 142 8.08 21.25 7.50
N ASP A 143 6.87 21.26 6.97
CA ASP A 143 5.70 21.93 7.55
C ASP A 143 4.65 20.92 7.99
N PHE A 144 4.56 20.68 9.31
CA PHE A 144 3.59 19.75 9.86
C PHE A 144 2.12 20.14 9.64
N LYS A 145 1.81 21.43 9.49
CA LYS A 145 0.44 21.91 9.27
C LYS A 145 -0.06 21.49 7.88
N VAL A 146 0.81 21.53 6.91
CA VAL A 146 0.49 21.09 5.54
C VAL A 146 0.72 19.60 5.43
N GLY A 147 1.92 19.11 5.71
CA GLY A 147 2.30 17.70 5.52
C GLY A 147 1.53 16.72 6.41
N GLY A 148 1.23 17.14 7.65
CA GLY A 148 0.44 16.32 8.57
C GLY A 148 -1.05 16.23 8.23
N ALA A 149 -1.54 17.08 7.30
CA ALA A 149 -2.91 17.00 6.79
C ALA A 149 -3.07 15.91 5.70
N ALA A 150 -2.24 14.87 5.74
CA ALA A 150 -2.40 13.69 4.91
C ALA A 150 -3.63 12.89 5.33
N ASP A 151 -4.43 12.50 4.35
CA ASP A 151 -5.70 11.81 4.59
C ASP A 151 -5.53 10.39 5.14
N HIS A 152 -6.50 9.92 5.90
CA HIS A 152 -6.51 8.57 6.46
C HIS A 152 -7.44 7.62 5.72
N PRO A 153 -6.94 6.59 5.03
CA PRO A 153 -7.77 5.54 4.46
C PRO A 153 -8.25 4.57 5.55
N TYR A 154 -9.57 4.42 5.69
CA TYR A 154 -10.16 3.40 6.54
C TYR A 154 -10.60 2.16 5.76
N MET A 155 -11.10 2.35 4.55
CA MET A 155 -11.56 1.26 3.71
C MET A 155 -11.29 1.58 2.25
N ARG A 156 -10.62 0.67 1.56
CA ARG A 156 -10.33 0.79 0.14
C ARG A 156 -11.00 -0.31 -0.66
N VAL A 157 -11.22 -0.07 -1.94
CA VAL A 157 -11.87 -1.03 -2.82
C VAL A 157 -11.08 -2.33 -2.95
N GLU A 158 -9.76 -2.30 -2.81
CA GLU A 158 -8.91 -3.49 -2.84
C GLU A 158 -9.29 -4.49 -1.74
N GLU A 159 -9.69 -4.00 -0.56
CA GLU A 159 -10.19 -4.85 0.52
C GLU A 159 -11.42 -5.64 0.09
N MET A 160 -12.30 -5.03 -0.70
CA MET A 160 -13.49 -5.71 -1.21
C MET A 160 -13.15 -6.85 -2.16
N TYR A 161 -12.13 -6.70 -3.00
CA TYR A 161 -11.65 -7.80 -3.85
C TYR A 161 -11.11 -8.97 -3.02
N PHE A 162 -10.37 -8.70 -1.95
CA PHE A 162 -9.87 -9.75 -1.06
C PHE A 162 -10.99 -10.43 -0.28
N ILE A 163 -11.96 -9.68 0.23
CA ILE A 163 -13.14 -10.25 0.93
C ILE A 163 -13.93 -11.14 -0.03
N GLU A 164 -14.12 -10.73 -1.27
CA GLU A 164 -14.83 -11.54 -2.25
C GLU A 164 -14.06 -12.83 -2.57
N ALA A 165 -12.76 -12.74 -2.82
CA ALA A 165 -11.93 -13.92 -3.13
C ALA A 165 -11.92 -14.91 -1.96
N GLU A 166 -11.76 -14.45 -0.71
CA GLU A 166 -11.80 -15.28 0.48
C GLU A 166 -13.17 -15.96 0.65
N ALA A 167 -14.24 -15.17 0.56
CA ALA A 167 -15.59 -15.68 0.71
C ALA A 167 -15.95 -16.72 -0.38
N LYS A 168 -15.50 -16.48 -1.61
CA LYS A 168 -15.68 -17.43 -2.72
C LYS A 168 -14.86 -18.70 -2.53
N ALA A 169 -13.65 -18.63 -1.98
CA ALA A 169 -12.84 -19.80 -1.70
C ALA A 169 -13.52 -20.76 -0.69
N HIS A 170 -14.25 -20.22 0.28
CA HIS A 170 -15.05 -21.04 1.21
C HIS A 170 -16.26 -21.74 0.55
N GLU A 171 -16.73 -21.27 -0.58
CA GLU A 171 -17.79 -21.93 -1.37
C GLU A 171 -17.20 -22.82 -2.47
N ASN A 172 -16.16 -22.36 -3.13
CA ASN A 172 -15.45 -23.02 -4.19
C ASN A 172 -14.01 -22.49 -4.24
N LEU A 173 -13.06 -23.29 -3.79
CA LEU A 173 -11.64 -22.91 -3.70
C LEU A 173 -11.07 -22.43 -5.05
N GLY A 174 -11.41 -23.11 -6.14
CA GLY A 174 -10.96 -22.73 -7.48
C GLY A 174 -11.42 -21.34 -7.91
N GLU A 175 -12.62 -20.92 -7.50
CA GLU A 175 -13.13 -19.58 -7.78
C GLU A 175 -12.41 -18.51 -6.96
N GLY A 176 -12.11 -18.78 -5.68
CA GLY A 176 -11.30 -17.90 -4.86
C GLY A 176 -9.90 -17.67 -5.44
N ILE A 177 -9.23 -18.76 -5.84
CA ILE A 177 -7.92 -18.72 -6.51
C ILE A 177 -7.99 -17.88 -7.79
N ARG A 178 -8.99 -18.11 -8.63
CA ARG A 178 -9.19 -17.34 -9.88
C ARG A 178 -9.30 -15.85 -9.61
N LEU A 179 -10.12 -15.45 -8.61
CA LEU A 179 -10.35 -14.05 -8.26
C LEU A 179 -9.07 -13.39 -7.71
N LEU A 180 -8.31 -14.07 -6.86
CA LEU A 180 -7.05 -13.53 -6.36
C LEU A 180 -6.03 -13.38 -7.47
N ASN A 181 -5.85 -14.41 -8.32
CA ASN A 181 -4.95 -14.34 -9.47
C ASN A 181 -5.31 -13.19 -10.41
N GLU A 182 -6.60 -13.02 -10.71
CA GLU A 182 -7.11 -11.94 -11.55
C GLU A 182 -6.81 -10.56 -10.94
N PHE A 183 -7.08 -10.38 -9.64
CA PHE A 183 -6.80 -9.13 -8.96
C PHE A 183 -5.30 -8.80 -8.96
N MET A 184 -4.45 -9.76 -8.60
CA MET A 184 -3.01 -9.56 -8.52
C MET A 184 -2.42 -9.19 -9.89
N ASN A 185 -2.81 -9.92 -10.93
CA ASN A 185 -2.30 -9.69 -12.29
C ASN A 185 -2.80 -8.36 -12.91
N ASN A 186 -4.00 -7.91 -12.54
CA ASN A 186 -4.55 -6.67 -13.10
C ASN A 186 -4.10 -5.42 -12.33
N TYR A 187 -3.80 -5.55 -11.03
CA TYR A 187 -3.66 -4.37 -10.16
C TYR A 187 -2.40 -4.35 -9.29
N ARG A 188 -1.56 -5.38 -9.31
CA ARG A 188 -0.37 -5.46 -8.44
C ARG A 188 0.91 -5.85 -9.15
N ILE A 189 0.85 -6.84 -10.02
CA ILE A 189 2.02 -7.46 -10.63
C ILE A 189 2.30 -6.83 -11.99
N VAL A 190 3.40 -6.14 -12.10
CA VAL A 190 3.81 -5.52 -13.37
C VAL A 190 4.12 -6.60 -14.40
N GLY A 191 3.39 -6.55 -15.52
CA GLY A 191 3.52 -7.56 -16.57
C GLY A 191 2.85 -8.90 -16.26
N GLY A 192 2.14 -9.02 -15.14
CA GLY A 192 1.41 -10.23 -14.76
C GLY A 192 2.30 -11.40 -14.38
N GLY A 193 1.70 -12.60 -14.34
CA GLY A 193 2.40 -13.87 -14.06
C GLY A 193 2.23 -14.38 -12.62
N TYR A 194 1.44 -13.70 -11.80
CA TYR A 194 1.08 -14.22 -10.46
C TYR A 194 0.11 -15.41 -10.61
N ASP A 195 0.42 -16.48 -9.89
CA ASP A 195 -0.43 -17.67 -9.82
C ASP A 195 -0.27 -18.37 -8.47
N CYS A 196 -1.30 -18.30 -7.63
CA CYS A 196 -1.34 -18.94 -6.33
C CYS A 196 -1.91 -20.35 -6.33
N THR A 197 -2.15 -20.97 -7.49
CA THR A 197 -2.80 -22.28 -7.60
C THR A 197 -2.05 -23.36 -6.81
N ASN A 198 -0.74 -23.42 -6.95
CA ASN A 198 0.09 -24.43 -6.29
C ASN A 198 0.25 -24.19 -4.77
N MET A 199 0.06 -22.94 -4.30
CA MET A 199 0.15 -22.55 -2.89
C MET A 199 -1.18 -22.75 -2.17
N SER A 200 -2.27 -22.95 -2.88
CA SER A 200 -3.65 -22.94 -2.39
C SER A 200 -4.28 -24.34 -2.44
N SER A 201 -3.62 -25.34 -1.85
CA SER A 201 -4.11 -26.74 -1.83
C SER A 201 -5.33 -26.94 -0.92
N SER A 202 -5.65 -25.98 -0.06
CA SER A 202 -6.82 -25.96 0.83
C SER A 202 -7.30 -24.53 1.03
N VAL A 203 -8.51 -24.35 1.56
CA VAL A 203 -9.03 -23.03 1.93
C VAL A 203 -8.11 -22.33 2.93
N GLU A 204 -7.55 -23.05 3.89
CA GLU A 204 -6.62 -22.53 4.87
C GLU A 204 -5.33 -22.00 4.21
N ASN A 205 -4.71 -22.79 3.34
CA ASN A 205 -3.52 -22.38 2.60
C ASN A 205 -3.80 -21.18 1.70
N PHE A 206 -4.94 -21.16 1.03
CA PHE A 206 -5.39 -20.03 0.23
C PHE A 206 -5.55 -18.76 1.09
N THR A 207 -6.19 -18.88 2.26
CA THR A 207 -6.37 -17.74 3.18
C THR A 207 -5.03 -17.21 3.67
N ASN A 208 -4.06 -18.08 3.97
CA ASN A 208 -2.70 -17.68 4.34
C ASN A 208 -2.01 -16.91 3.22
N GLU A 209 -2.12 -17.38 1.98
CA GLU A 209 -1.60 -16.66 0.81
C GLU A 209 -2.30 -15.31 0.63
N LEU A 210 -3.64 -15.29 0.68
CA LEU A 210 -4.42 -14.06 0.57
C LEU A 210 -4.03 -13.03 1.65
N MET A 211 -3.75 -13.48 2.88
CA MET A 211 -3.30 -12.59 3.97
C MET A 211 -1.93 -11.97 3.70
N LEU A 212 -1.04 -12.65 2.97
CA LEU A 212 0.23 -12.07 2.53
C LEU A 212 0.03 -10.98 1.47
N GLN A 213 -1.06 -11.06 0.71
CA GLN A 213 -1.37 -10.11 -0.36
C GLN A 213 -2.19 -8.89 0.10
N LYS A 214 -2.72 -8.89 1.33
CA LYS A 214 -3.39 -7.74 1.95
C LYS A 214 -2.40 -6.68 2.42
#